data_30d38f66d983003e2b8a1133a3d53e70
#
_entry.id   30d38f66d983003e2b8a1133a3d53e70
#
_cell.length_a   1.000
_cell.length_b   1.000
_cell.length_c   1.000
_cell.angle_alpha   90.00
_cell.angle_beta   90.00
_cell.angle_gamma   90.00
#
_symmetry.space_group_name_H-M   'P 1'
#
loop_
_entity.id
_entity.type
_entity.pdbx_description
1 polymer ?
#
loop_
_entity_poly.entity_id
_entity_poly.type
_entity_poly.pdbx_seq_one_letter_code
_entity_poly.pdbx_strand_id
1 'polypeptide(L)'
;MKTWTDVIGKEKEQPYFQHALQQVHLARASGKTIYPPQEDVFNAFKYTAFEDVKVVILGQDPYHGPNQAHGLAFSVKPEVAIPPSLLNMYKELTQDISGFQMPSHGYLVKWAEQGVLLLNTVLTVERGMAHSHANFGWETFTDRVIAALNEHREKLVFLLWGSHAQKKGQIIDRTRHLVLTAPHPSPLSAHRGFFGCHHFSKTNSYLESHGIKPIDWQI
;
A
#
# COMPACT_ATOMS: atom_id res chain seq x y z
N MET A 1 -15.67 13.35 12.83
CA MET A 1 -14.67 12.83 11.89
C MET A 1 -13.78 11.84 12.63
N LYS A 2 -13.62 10.61 12.10
CA LYS A 2 -12.81 9.58 12.74
C LYS A 2 -11.35 9.67 12.31
N THR A 3 -10.44 9.42 13.25
CA THR A 3 -9.00 9.35 12.98
C THR A 3 -8.55 7.90 12.98
N TRP A 4 -7.32 7.64 12.54
CA TRP A 4 -6.72 6.31 12.68
C TRP A 4 -6.73 5.85 14.14
N THR A 5 -6.41 6.76 15.07
CA THR A 5 -6.43 6.45 16.52
C THR A 5 -7.82 6.01 16.97
N ASP A 6 -8.88 6.63 16.46
CA ASP A 6 -10.25 6.27 16.82
C ASP A 6 -10.61 4.84 16.41
N VAL A 7 -10.13 4.37 15.26
CA VAL A 7 -10.56 3.10 14.67
C VAL A 7 -9.58 1.95 14.92
N ILE A 8 -8.30 2.23 15.07
CA ILE A 8 -7.26 1.19 15.27
C ILE A 8 -6.31 1.49 16.44
N GLY A 9 -6.51 2.58 17.19
CA GLY A 9 -5.60 2.94 18.28
C GLY A 9 -5.46 1.87 19.35
N LYS A 10 -6.53 1.14 19.63
CA LYS A 10 -6.53 0.04 20.61
C LYS A 10 -5.67 -1.15 20.17
N GLU A 11 -5.41 -1.30 18.89
CA GLU A 11 -4.54 -2.37 18.39
C GLU A 11 -3.12 -2.26 18.95
N LYS A 12 -2.65 -1.03 19.22
CA LYS A 12 -1.33 -0.79 19.80
C LYS A 12 -1.16 -1.41 21.18
N GLU A 13 -2.26 -1.65 21.90
CA GLU A 13 -2.28 -2.27 23.22
C GLU A 13 -2.34 -3.80 23.16
N GLN A 14 -2.58 -4.37 21.97
CA GLN A 14 -2.73 -5.81 21.82
C GLN A 14 -1.38 -6.54 21.88
N PRO A 15 -1.33 -7.75 22.46
CA PRO A 15 -0.09 -8.50 22.57
C PRO A 15 0.64 -8.72 21.25
N TYR A 16 -0.12 -9.02 20.17
CA TYR A 16 0.51 -9.25 18.86
C TYR A 16 1.26 -8.00 18.35
N PHE A 17 0.69 -6.81 18.59
CA PHE A 17 1.30 -5.56 18.15
C PHE A 17 2.55 -5.24 18.98
N GLN A 18 2.47 -5.38 20.29
CA GLN A 18 3.60 -5.21 21.18
C GLN A 18 4.72 -6.20 20.85
N HIS A 19 4.35 -7.45 20.51
CA HIS A 19 5.30 -8.45 20.07
C HIS A 19 6.00 -8.03 18.78
N ALA A 20 5.25 -7.53 17.78
CA ALA A 20 5.82 -7.06 16.53
C ALA A 20 6.83 -5.92 16.77
N LEU A 21 6.46 -4.92 17.57
CA LEU A 21 7.36 -3.81 17.91
C LEU A 21 8.62 -4.29 18.62
N GLN A 22 8.47 -5.23 19.56
CA GLN A 22 9.59 -5.77 20.31
C GLN A 22 10.54 -6.55 19.41
N GLN A 23 10.02 -7.39 18.52
CA GLN A 23 10.83 -8.16 17.57
C GLN A 23 11.63 -7.25 16.65
N VAL A 24 11.03 -6.18 16.14
CA VAL A 24 11.72 -5.19 15.31
C VAL A 24 12.80 -4.48 16.13
N HIS A 25 12.48 -4.06 17.35
CA HIS A 25 13.44 -3.40 18.23
C HIS A 25 14.65 -4.30 18.52
N LEU A 26 14.41 -5.56 18.85
CA LEU A 26 15.48 -6.52 19.12
C LEU A 26 16.36 -6.76 17.87
N ALA A 27 15.74 -6.83 16.70
CA ALA A 27 16.49 -6.98 15.45
C ALA A 27 17.41 -5.80 15.20
N ARG A 28 16.90 -4.56 15.38
CA ARG A 28 17.73 -3.35 15.24
C ARG A 28 18.84 -3.29 16.29
N ALA A 29 18.50 -3.62 17.54
CA ALA A 29 19.46 -3.59 18.65
C ALA A 29 20.58 -4.65 18.47
N SER A 30 20.31 -5.76 17.78
CA SER A 30 21.30 -6.81 17.50
C SER A 30 22.23 -6.45 16.34
N GLY A 31 22.09 -5.29 15.73
CA GLY A 31 22.94 -4.81 14.64
C GLY A 31 22.43 -5.17 13.25
N LYS A 32 21.23 -5.74 13.13
CA LYS A 32 20.62 -6.00 11.82
C LYS A 32 20.13 -4.71 11.20
N THR A 33 20.25 -4.61 9.88
CA THR A 33 19.69 -3.49 9.14
C THR A 33 18.26 -3.81 8.78
N ILE A 34 17.33 -2.99 9.29
CA ILE A 34 15.87 -3.16 9.10
C ILE A 34 15.34 -2.00 8.27
N TYR A 35 14.51 -2.30 7.30
CA TYR A 35 13.83 -1.30 6.47
C TYR A 35 12.32 -1.31 6.74
N PRO A 36 11.65 -0.17 6.57
CA PRO A 36 12.22 1.18 6.40
C PRO A 36 12.85 1.68 7.71
N PRO A 37 13.47 2.88 7.70
CA PRO A 37 13.91 3.50 8.95
C PRO A 37 12.76 3.60 9.95
N GLN A 38 13.08 3.57 11.25
CA GLN A 38 12.06 3.50 12.31
C GLN A 38 11.01 4.61 12.19
N GLU A 39 11.41 5.81 11.88
CA GLU A 39 10.52 6.97 11.73
C GLU A 39 9.57 6.86 10.54
N ASP A 40 9.85 5.96 9.58
CA ASP A 40 9.08 5.81 8.35
C ASP A 40 8.10 4.64 8.38
N VAL A 41 8.15 3.76 9.39
CA VAL A 41 7.38 2.51 9.42
C VAL A 41 5.87 2.73 9.21
N PHE A 42 5.32 3.81 9.78
CA PHE A 42 3.88 4.12 9.72
C PHE A 42 3.55 5.27 8.77
N ASN A 43 4.42 5.57 7.81
CA ASN A 43 4.22 6.71 6.90
C ASN A 43 2.93 6.64 6.09
N ALA A 44 2.44 5.46 5.75
CA ALA A 44 1.16 5.34 5.03
C ALA A 44 0.02 6.02 5.79
N PHE A 45 0.02 5.89 7.13
CA PHE A 45 -0.99 6.50 8.00
C PHE A 45 -0.74 7.99 8.24
N LYS A 46 0.51 8.43 8.14
CA LYS A 46 0.87 9.84 8.32
C LYS A 46 0.53 10.67 7.09
N TYR A 47 0.76 10.12 5.89
CA TYR A 47 0.46 10.84 4.64
C TYR A 47 -1.01 10.81 4.26
N THR A 48 -1.76 9.81 4.70
CA THR A 48 -3.16 9.65 4.33
C THR A 48 -4.01 9.47 5.60
N ALA A 49 -4.74 10.49 5.99
CA ALA A 49 -5.65 10.42 7.13
C ALA A 49 -6.80 9.46 6.85
N PHE A 50 -7.39 8.88 7.89
CA PHE A 50 -8.45 7.88 7.77
C PHE A 50 -9.62 8.39 6.90
N GLU A 51 -10.07 9.62 7.14
CA GLU A 51 -11.19 10.21 6.40
C GLU A 51 -10.82 10.64 4.98
N ASP A 52 -9.53 10.74 4.68
CA ASP A 52 -9.05 11.14 3.35
C ASP A 52 -8.81 9.95 2.41
N VAL A 53 -8.83 8.73 2.93
CA VAL A 53 -8.62 7.54 2.09
C VAL A 53 -9.70 7.46 1.03
N LYS A 54 -9.32 7.31 -0.22
CA LYS A 54 -10.20 7.08 -1.38
C LYS A 54 -9.88 5.75 -2.04
N VAL A 55 -8.60 5.42 -2.10
CA VAL A 55 -8.08 4.22 -2.77
C VAL A 55 -7.12 3.52 -1.83
N VAL A 56 -7.18 2.19 -1.80
CA VAL A 56 -6.24 1.36 -1.05
C VAL A 56 -5.51 0.48 -2.05
N ILE A 57 -4.18 0.55 -2.05
CA ILE A 57 -3.32 -0.35 -2.84
C ILE A 57 -2.50 -1.15 -1.84
N LEU A 58 -2.62 -2.48 -1.87
CA LEU A 58 -1.90 -3.37 -0.96
C LEU A 58 -0.61 -3.86 -1.60
N GLY A 59 0.51 -3.68 -0.89
CA GLY A 59 1.77 -4.36 -1.18
C GLY A 59 2.00 -5.50 -0.19
N GLN A 60 3.11 -6.20 -0.31
CA GLN A 60 3.48 -7.27 0.63
C GLN A 60 4.39 -6.72 1.73
N ASP A 61 5.69 -6.88 1.60
CA ASP A 61 6.66 -6.32 2.53
C ASP A 61 7.45 -5.19 1.87
N PRO A 62 8.15 -4.37 2.67
CA PRO A 62 8.94 -3.27 2.12
C PRO A 62 10.06 -3.76 1.21
N TYR A 63 10.57 -2.89 0.35
CA TYR A 63 11.81 -3.16 -0.38
C TYR A 63 12.94 -3.41 0.63
N HIS A 64 13.79 -4.40 0.33
CA HIS A 64 14.86 -4.80 1.24
C HIS A 64 16.26 -4.38 0.78
N GLY A 65 16.34 -3.49 -0.19
CA GLY A 65 17.57 -2.86 -0.62
C GLY A 65 17.83 -1.52 0.07
N PRO A 66 19.08 -1.03 0.05
CA PRO A 66 19.41 0.23 0.71
C PRO A 66 18.71 1.43 0.07
N ASN A 67 18.23 2.35 0.90
CA ASN A 67 17.62 3.61 0.52
C ASN A 67 16.34 3.51 -0.31
N GLN A 68 15.69 2.34 -0.38
CA GLN A 68 14.47 2.16 -1.16
C GLN A 68 13.21 2.48 -0.34
N ALA A 69 12.93 1.67 0.68
CA ALA A 69 11.69 1.74 1.45
C ALA A 69 11.61 3.00 2.30
N HIS A 70 10.44 3.63 2.33
CA HIS A 70 10.15 4.77 3.20
C HIS A 70 8.73 4.73 3.79
N GLY A 71 8.12 3.54 3.86
CA GLY A 71 6.84 3.33 4.52
C GLY A 71 5.60 3.40 3.64
N LEU A 72 5.76 3.56 2.32
CA LEU A 72 4.65 3.52 1.36
C LEU A 72 4.85 2.35 0.40
N ALA A 73 3.83 1.52 0.24
CA ALA A 73 3.88 0.38 -0.69
C ALA A 73 4.24 0.84 -2.11
N PHE A 74 5.09 0.09 -2.78
CA PHE A 74 5.59 0.33 -4.14
C PHE A 74 6.48 1.55 -4.31
N SER A 75 6.45 2.51 -3.40
CA SER A 75 7.21 3.75 -3.48
C SER A 75 8.66 3.56 -3.05
N VAL A 76 9.56 4.30 -3.70
CA VAL A 76 10.96 4.42 -3.29
C VAL A 76 11.33 5.88 -3.10
N LYS A 77 12.44 6.13 -2.40
CA LYS A 77 12.95 7.48 -2.25
C LYS A 77 13.32 8.09 -3.62
N PRO A 78 13.28 9.43 -3.76
CA PRO A 78 13.37 10.07 -5.07
C PRO A 78 14.63 9.75 -5.89
N GLU A 79 15.76 9.53 -5.24
CA GLU A 79 17.05 9.32 -5.90
C GLU A 79 17.34 7.87 -6.25
N VAL A 80 16.42 6.95 -5.93
CA VAL A 80 16.62 5.51 -6.16
C VAL A 80 15.97 5.12 -7.48
N ALA A 81 16.55 4.12 -8.15
CA ALA A 81 16.00 3.59 -9.39
C ALA A 81 14.58 3.05 -9.19
N ILE A 82 13.73 3.24 -10.20
CA ILE A 82 12.34 2.76 -10.17
C ILE A 82 12.34 1.22 -10.17
N PRO A 83 11.73 0.58 -9.15
CA PRO A 83 11.66 -0.88 -9.10
C PRO A 83 10.82 -1.47 -10.23
N PRO A 84 11.06 -2.72 -10.63
CA PRO A 84 10.39 -3.34 -11.77
C PRO A 84 8.86 -3.36 -11.69
N SER A 85 8.29 -3.66 -10.52
CA SER A 85 6.82 -3.66 -10.36
C SER A 85 6.24 -2.26 -10.54
N LEU A 86 6.89 -1.24 -9.98
CA LEU A 86 6.45 0.15 -10.13
C LEU A 86 6.60 0.62 -11.58
N LEU A 87 7.67 0.22 -12.25
CA LEU A 87 7.83 0.52 -13.67
C LEU A 87 6.66 -0.05 -14.48
N ASN A 88 6.22 -1.26 -14.19
CA ASN A 88 5.06 -1.86 -14.84
C ASN A 88 3.76 -1.12 -14.51
N MET A 89 3.61 -0.62 -13.28
CA MET A 89 2.48 0.26 -12.94
C MET A 89 2.50 1.52 -13.81
N TYR A 90 3.65 2.13 -14.01
CA TYR A 90 3.79 3.30 -14.88
C TYR A 90 3.50 2.98 -16.35
N LYS A 91 3.89 1.80 -16.82
CA LYS A 91 3.56 1.35 -18.19
C LYS A 91 2.05 1.21 -18.37
N GLU A 92 1.36 0.64 -17.40
CA GLU A 92 -0.09 0.54 -17.45
C GLU A 92 -0.74 1.93 -17.42
N LEU A 93 -0.26 2.82 -16.55
CA LEU A 93 -0.74 4.21 -16.47
C LEU A 93 -0.57 4.93 -17.80
N THR A 94 0.55 4.73 -18.50
CA THR A 94 0.81 5.36 -19.80
C THR A 94 -0.23 4.94 -20.83
N GLN A 95 -0.71 3.69 -20.77
CA GLN A 95 -1.74 3.20 -21.70
C GLN A 95 -3.15 3.53 -21.24
N ASP A 96 -3.38 3.58 -19.92
CA ASP A 96 -4.71 3.71 -19.34
C ASP A 96 -5.18 5.16 -19.17
N ILE A 97 -4.26 6.06 -18.84
CA ILE A 97 -4.58 7.46 -18.58
C ILE A 97 -4.06 8.31 -19.73
N SER A 98 -4.98 8.96 -20.45
CA SER A 98 -4.62 9.83 -21.57
C SER A 98 -3.70 10.97 -21.10
N GLY A 99 -2.58 11.14 -21.79
CA GLY A 99 -1.61 12.20 -21.49
C GLY A 99 -0.65 11.89 -20.35
N PHE A 100 -0.76 10.72 -19.72
CA PHE A 100 0.18 10.33 -18.67
C PHE A 100 1.58 10.15 -19.23
N GLN A 101 2.55 10.82 -18.61
CA GLN A 101 3.95 10.73 -18.99
C GLN A 101 4.71 9.96 -17.93
N MET A 102 5.51 8.99 -18.36
CA MET A 102 6.27 8.14 -17.44
C MET A 102 7.17 9.00 -16.54
N PRO A 103 7.00 8.92 -15.22
CA PRO A 103 7.86 9.67 -14.29
C PRO A 103 9.32 9.21 -14.34
N SER A 104 10.21 10.09 -13.98
CA SER A 104 11.64 9.79 -13.87
C SER A 104 12.05 9.27 -12.48
N HIS A 105 11.10 9.19 -11.55
CA HIS A 105 11.33 8.76 -10.16
C HIS A 105 10.21 7.86 -9.70
N GLY A 106 10.44 7.15 -8.57
CA GLY A 106 9.46 6.25 -7.97
C GLY A 106 8.89 6.74 -6.64
N TYR A 107 8.86 8.05 -6.40
CA TYR A 107 8.40 8.64 -5.15
C TYR A 107 6.91 8.96 -5.22
N LEU A 108 6.08 8.18 -4.51
CA LEU A 108 4.61 8.20 -4.67
C LEU A 108 3.87 9.04 -3.61
N VAL A 109 4.57 9.89 -2.87
CA VAL A 109 3.94 10.71 -1.82
C VAL A 109 2.78 11.55 -2.37
N LYS A 110 2.89 12.05 -3.60
CA LYS A 110 1.81 12.83 -4.22
C LYS A 110 0.52 12.04 -4.39
N TRP A 111 0.60 10.73 -4.60
CA TRP A 111 -0.59 9.86 -4.59
C TRP A 111 -1.16 9.75 -3.17
N ALA A 112 -0.29 9.49 -2.20
CA ALA A 112 -0.71 9.35 -0.80
C ALA A 112 -1.41 10.60 -0.28
N GLU A 113 -0.90 11.77 -0.62
CA GLU A 113 -1.48 13.04 -0.22
C GLU A 113 -2.87 13.30 -0.82
N GLN A 114 -3.22 12.61 -1.90
CA GLN A 114 -4.55 12.69 -2.52
C GLN A 114 -5.54 11.68 -1.98
N GLY A 115 -5.14 10.79 -1.08
CA GLY A 115 -6.02 9.78 -0.52
C GLY A 115 -5.75 8.36 -0.99
N VAL A 116 -4.61 8.10 -1.61
CA VAL A 116 -4.20 6.73 -1.96
C VAL A 116 -3.41 6.15 -0.80
N LEU A 117 -4.02 5.23 -0.06
CA LEU A 117 -3.35 4.53 1.03
C LEU A 117 -2.48 3.42 0.43
N LEU A 118 -1.17 3.63 0.44
CA LEU A 118 -0.18 2.69 -0.07
C LEU A 118 0.32 1.83 1.11
N LEU A 119 -0.38 0.71 1.35
CA LEU A 119 -0.19 -0.09 2.55
C LEU A 119 0.48 -1.42 2.24
N ASN A 120 1.67 -1.63 2.80
CA ASN A 120 2.27 -2.97 2.85
C ASN A 120 1.58 -3.78 3.94
N THR A 121 1.37 -5.08 3.70
CA THR A 121 0.74 -5.96 4.69
C THR A 121 1.70 -6.36 5.81
N VAL A 122 3.01 -6.31 5.56
CA VAL A 122 4.08 -6.43 6.54
C VAL A 122 4.87 -5.13 6.50
N LEU A 123 5.09 -4.50 7.65
CA LEU A 123 5.59 -3.12 7.69
C LEU A 123 7.10 -2.98 7.81
N THR A 124 7.81 -4.08 8.08
CA THR A 124 9.26 -4.07 8.21
C THR A 124 9.88 -5.29 7.54
N VAL A 125 11.17 -5.19 7.22
CA VAL A 125 11.92 -6.28 6.57
C VAL A 125 13.40 -6.15 6.92
N GLU A 126 14.12 -7.27 7.03
CA GLU A 126 15.56 -7.27 7.17
C GLU A 126 16.22 -7.09 5.81
N ARG A 127 17.30 -6.32 5.75
CA ARG A 127 18.07 -6.07 4.52
C ARG A 127 18.38 -7.38 3.78
N GLY A 128 18.04 -7.42 2.50
CA GLY A 128 18.33 -8.54 1.62
C GLY A 128 17.53 -9.80 1.87
N MET A 129 16.57 -9.78 2.81
CA MET A 129 15.84 -10.97 3.23
C MET A 129 14.33 -10.78 3.12
N ALA A 130 13.81 -10.93 1.90
CA ALA A 130 12.37 -10.84 1.64
C ALA A 130 11.60 -11.78 2.58
N HIS A 131 10.45 -11.30 3.07
CA HIS A 131 9.54 -12.04 3.98
C HIS A 131 10.13 -12.36 5.36
N SER A 132 11.28 -11.77 5.72
CA SER A 132 11.95 -12.06 6.99
C SER A 132 11.11 -11.69 8.22
N HIS A 133 10.19 -10.72 8.11
CA HIS A 133 9.33 -10.30 9.21
C HIS A 133 7.86 -10.73 9.05
N ALA A 134 7.59 -11.68 8.16
CA ALA A 134 6.22 -12.13 7.88
C ALA A 134 5.48 -12.67 9.12
N ASN A 135 6.21 -13.21 10.10
CA ASN A 135 5.63 -13.81 11.31
C ASN A 135 5.75 -12.90 12.55
N PHE A 136 6.06 -11.63 12.38
CA PHE A 136 6.20 -10.70 13.52
C PHE A 136 4.87 -10.23 14.11
N GLY A 137 3.77 -10.35 13.35
CA GLY A 137 2.45 -9.88 13.78
C GLY A 137 1.89 -8.72 12.96
N TRP A 138 2.64 -8.18 12.00
CA TRP A 138 2.19 -7.07 11.16
C TRP A 138 0.93 -7.39 10.37
N GLU A 139 0.79 -8.64 9.89
CA GLU A 139 -0.37 -9.00 9.07
C GLU A 139 -1.68 -8.94 9.87
N THR A 140 -1.66 -9.27 11.14
CA THR A 140 -2.83 -9.10 12.01
C THR A 140 -3.21 -7.63 12.11
N PHE A 141 -2.23 -6.75 12.27
CA PHE A 141 -2.47 -5.31 12.34
C PHE A 141 -3.07 -4.78 11.03
N THR A 142 -2.48 -5.14 9.88
CA THR A 142 -2.98 -4.67 8.59
C THR A 142 -4.33 -5.27 8.23
N ASP A 143 -4.65 -6.48 8.70
CA ASP A 143 -6.01 -7.01 8.61
C ASP A 143 -7.00 -6.12 9.36
N ARG A 144 -6.64 -5.63 10.55
CA ARG A 144 -7.49 -4.72 11.33
C ARG A 144 -7.66 -3.38 10.65
N VAL A 145 -6.61 -2.88 9.97
CA VAL A 145 -6.70 -1.64 9.18
C VAL A 145 -7.72 -1.79 8.07
N ILE A 146 -7.65 -2.88 7.32
CA ILE A 146 -8.59 -3.15 6.21
C ILE A 146 -10.01 -3.31 6.75
N ALA A 147 -10.18 -4.04 7.86
CA ALA A 147 -11.49 -4.20 8.49
C ALA A 147 -12.08 -2.87 8.95
N ALA A 148 -11.28 -1.98 9.52
CA ALA A 148 -11.73 -0.66 9.95
C ALA A 148 -12.18 0.21 8.75
N LEU A 149 -11.43 0.20 7.68
CA LEU A 149 -11.81 0.90 6.44
C LEU A 149 -13.10 0.35 5.87
N ASN A 150 -13.22 -0.97 5.81
CA ASN A 150 -14.40 -1.64 5.30
C ASN A 150 -15.66 -1.27 6.11
N GLU A 151 -15.54 -1.24 7.43
CA GLU A 151 -16.67 -1.03 8.34
C GLU A 151 -17.07 0.43 8.47
N HIS A 152 -16.09 1.34 8.56
CA HIS A 152 -16.34 2.74 8.93
C HIS A 152 -16.30 3.72 7.76
N ARG A 153 -15.98 3.26 6.57
CA ARG A 153 -15.95 4.09 5.38
C ARG A 153 -16.87 3.49 4.32
N GLU A 154 -17.17 4.28 3.29
CA GLU A 154 -17.97 3.88 2.15
C GLU A 154 -17.35 4.37 0.86
N LYS A 155 -17.64 3.68 -0.24
CA LYS A 155 -17.24 4.11 -1.59
C LYS A 155 -15.74 4.25 -1.75
N LEU A 156 -14.99 3.35 -1.10
CA LEU A 156 -13.56 3.22 -1.31
C LEU A 156 -13.28 2.31 -2.51
N VAL A 157 -12.11 2.46 -3.10
CA VAL A 157 -11.62 1.57 -4.15
C VAL A 157 -10.45 0.78 -3.59
N PHE A 158 -10.53 -0.55 -3.67
CA PHE A 158 -9.44 -1.45 -3.27
C PHE A 158 -8.82 -2.06 -4.51
N LEU A 159 -7.54 -1.81 -4.74
CA LEU A 159 -6.78 -2.40 -5.83
C LEU A 159 -5.97 -3.57 -5.27
N LEU A 160 -6.38 -4.79 -5.62
CA LEU A 160 -5.81 -6.02 -5.07
C LEU A 160 -5.08 -6.78 -6.18
N TRP A 161 -3.78 -6.64 -6.19
CA TRP A 161 -2.90 -7.22 -7.22
C TRP A 161 -2.17 -8.45 -6.70
N GLY A 162 -2.47 -9.60 -7.31
CA GLY A 162 -1.93 -10.89 -6.93
C GLY A 162 -2.75 -11.61 -5.86
N SER A 163 -2.49 -12.89 -5.69
CA SER A 163 -3.27 -13.76 -4.81
C SER A 163 -3.19 -13.37 -3.34
N HIS A 164 -2.03 -12.90 -2.87
CA HIS A 164 -1.84 -12.48 -1.48
C HIS A 164 -2.76 -11.30 -1.12
N ALA A 165 -2.76 -10.25 -1.93
CA ALA A 165 -3.63 -9.10 -1.71
C ALA A 165 -5.11 -9.47 -1.84
N GLN A 166 -5.46 -10.31 -2.80
CA GLN A 166 -6.83 -10.75 -3.02
C GLN A 166 -7.37 -11.56 -1.83
N LYS A 167 -6.55 -12.43 -1.28
CA LYS A 167 -6.89 -13.19 -0.07
C LYS A 167 -7.14 -12.26 1.11
N LYS A 168 -6.28 -11.28 1.31
CA LYS A 168 -6.39 -10.28 2.37
C LYS A 168 -7.68 -9.45 2.23
N GLY A 169 -8.10 -9.19 1.00
CA GLY A 169 -9.30 -8.42 0.70
C GLY A 169 -10.61 -9.20 0.71
N GLN A 170 -10.62 -10.48 1.06
CA GLN A 170 -11.85 -11.28 1.06
C GLN A 170 -12.94 -10.76 2.00
N ILE A 171 -12.57 -10.06 3.06
CA ILE A 171 -13.51 -9.51 4.03
C ILE A 171 -14.23 -8.25 3.55
N ILE A 172 -13.80 -7.65 2.44
CA ILE A 172 -14.32 -6.36 1.98
C ILE A 172 -15.74 -6.53 1.41
N ASP A 173 -16.65 -5.68 1.88
CA ASP A 173 -18.03 -5.63 1.41
C ASP A 173 -18.10 -4.94 0.05
N ARG A 174 -18.34 -5.72 -0.99
CA ARG A 174 -18.38 -5.24 -2.38
C ARG A 174 -19.65 -4.48 -2.72
N THR A 175 -20.63 -4.46 -1.83
CA THR A 175 -21.81 -3.58 -1.99
C THR A 175 -21.54 -2.16 -1.54
N ARG A 176 -20.53 -1.98 -0.70
CA ARG A 176 -20.15 -0.66 -0.16
C ARG A 176 -18.93 -0.07 -0.83
N HIS A 177 -18.06 -0.91 -1.37
CA HIS A 177 -16.77 -0.52 -1.95
C HIS A 177 -16.57 -1.16 -3.30
N LEU A 178 -15.75 -0.56 -4.14
CA LEU A 178 -15.27 -1.18 -5.38
C LEU A 178 -14.00 -1.97 -5.09
N VAL A 179 -14.01 -3.25 -5.46
CA VAL A 179 -12.83 -4.11 -5.37
C VAL A 179 -12.42 -4.50 -6.78
N LEU A 180 -11.21 -4.12 -7.19
CA LEU A 180 -10.64 -4.46 -8.49
C LEU A 180 -9.47 -5.42 -8.29
N THR A 181 -9.48 -6.52 -9.03
CA THR A 181 -8.45 -7.55 -8.92
C THR A 181 -7.72 -7.72 -10.24
N ALA A 182 -6.43 -8.01 -10.17
CA ALA A 182 -5.59 -8.31 -11.32
C ALA A 182 -4.37 -9.11 -10.85
N PRO A 183 -3.63 -9.75 -11.76
CA PRO A 183 -2.32 -10.30 -11.43
C PRO A 183 -1.39 -9.19 -10.92
N HIS A 184 -0.37 -9.57 -10.17
CA HIS A 184 0.59 -8.62 -9.63
C HIS A 184 1.38 -7.92 -10.74
N PRO A 185 1.76 -6.63 -10.59
CA PRO A 185 2.56 -5.91 -11.58
C PRO A 185 4.01 -6.38 -11.71
N SER A 186 4.46 -7.33 -10.89
CA SER A 186 5.78 -7.94 -11.03
C SER A 186 6.03 -8.42 -12.47
N PRO A 187 7.27 -8.32 -13.00
CA PRO A 187 7.60 -8.89 -14.30
C PRO A 187 7.23 -10.37 -14.46
N LEU A 188 7.12 -11.11 -13.35
CA LEU A 188 6.75 -12.52 -13.35
C LEU A 188 5.28 -12.77 -13.70
N SER A 189 4.41 -11.79 -13.56
CA SER A 189 2.96 -11.96 -13.68
C SER A 189 2.22 -10.84 -14.42
N ALA A 190 2.86 -9.69 -14.64
CA ALA A 190 2.18 -8.53 -15.23
C ALA A 190 1.53 -8.83 -16.58
N HIS A 191 2.16 -9.67 -17.41
CA HIS A 191 1.66 -10.04 -18.72
C HIS A 191 0.44 -10.97 -18.68
N ARG A 192 0.09 -11.49 -17.51
CA ARG A 192 -1.04 -12.40 -17.32
C ARG A 192 -2.36 -11.66 -17.10
N GLY A 193 -2.36 -10.33 -17.16
CA GLY A 193 -3.58 -9.53 -17.01
C GLY A 193 -3.47 -8.29 -16.17
N PHE A 194 -2.30 -7.93 -15.64
CA PHE A 194 -2.11 -6.60 -15.06
C PHE A 194 -2.11 -5.56 -16.16
N PHE A 195 -1.30 -5.75 -17.21
CA PHE A 195 -1.37 -4.88 -18.38
C PHE A 195 -2.74 -5.04 -19.06
N GLY A 196 -3.41 -3.93 -19.25
CA GLY A 196 -4.76 -3.88 -19.81
C GLY A 196 -5.87 -3.97 -18.77
N CYS A 197 -5.56 -3.99 -17.46
CA CYS A 197 -6.58 -4.05 -16.41
C CYS A 197 -7.35 -2.74 -16.26
N HIS A 198 -6.81 -1.61 -16.68
CA HIS A 198 -7.43 -0.28 -16.62
C HIS A 198 -7.85 0.14 -15.20
N HIS A 199 -7.14 -0.34 -14.18
CA HIS A 199 -7.52 -0.08 -12.80
C HIS A 199 -7.47 1.40 -12.44
N PHE A 200 -6.57 2.16 -13.03
CA PHE A 200 -6.42 3.58 -12.70
C PHE A 200 -7.57 4.43 -13.24
N SER A 201 -7.97 4.21 -14.48
CA SER A 201 -9.15 4.89 -15.06
C SER A 201 -10.45 4.39 -14.45
N LYS A 202 -10.58 3.09 -14.17
CA LYS A 202 -11.75 2.52 -13.50
C LYS A 202 -11.92 3.11 -12.10
N THR A 203 -10.81 3.31 -11.37
CA THR A 203 -10.83 3.98 -10.08
C THR A 203 -11.43 5.38 -10.20
N ASN A 204 -10.93 6.17 -11.14
CA ASN A 204 -11.40 7.55 -11.32
C ASN A 204 -12.85 7.62 -11.77
N SER A 205 -13.26 6.72 -12.66
CA SER A 205 -14.68 6.65 -13.08
C SER A 205 -15.59 6.35 -11.91
N TYR A 206 -15.21 5.43 -11.04
CA TYR A 206 -15.99 5.11 -9.83
C TYR A 206 -16.06 6.30 -8.87
N LEU A 207 -14.93 6.94 -8.60
CA LEU A 207 -14.89 8.10 -7.71
C LEU A 207 -15.77 9.23 -8.25
N GLU A 208 -15.64 9.56 -9.53
CA GLU A 208 -16.44 10.61 -10.17
C GLU A 208 -17.92 10.29 -10.13
N SER A 209 -18.32 9.03 -10.35
CA SER A 209 -19.73 8.61 -10.31
C SER A 209 -20.36 8.78 -8.93
N HIS A 210 -19.54 8.87 -7.89
CA HIS A 210 -19.99 9.10 -6.51
C HIS A 210 -19.71 10.53 -6.01
N GLY A 211 -19.36 11.45 -6.92
CA GLY A 211 -19.10 12.84 -6.55
C GLY A 211 -17.80 13.05 -5.77
N ILE A 212 -16.88 12.10 -5.86
CA ILE A 212 -15.58 12.17 -5.18
C ILE A 212 -14.54 12.62 -6.20
N LYS A 213 -13.67 13.56 -5.79
CA LYS A 213 -12.60 14.04 -6.66
C LYS A 213 -11.69 12.88 -7.09
N PRO A 214 -11.45 12.70 -8.40
CA PRO A 214 -10.58 11.65 -8.89
C PRO A 214 -9.13 11.89 -8.50
N ILE A 215 -8.31 10.84 -8.65
CA ILE A 215 -6.89 10.91 -8.38
C ILE A 215 -6.16 11.46 -9.63
N ASP A 216 -5.31 12.45 -9.43
CA ASP A 216 -4.34 12.86 -10.42
C ASP A 216 -3.13 11.92 -10.30
N TRP A 217 -3.05 10.95 -11.21
CA TRP A 217 -2.00 9.92 -11.16
C TRP A 217 -0.64 10.44 -11.62
N GLN A 218 -0.58 11.62 -12.26
CA GLN A 218 0.68 12.18 -12.70
C GLN A 218 1.54 12.65 -11.53
N ILE A 219 2.80 12.28 -11.54
CA ILE A 219 3.78 12.71 -10.54
C ILE A 219 5.08 13.21 -11.20
#